data_28c0380cdbeeaecbccf4f12f80889fb1
#
_entry.id   28c0380cdbeeaecbccf4f12f80889fb1
#
_cell.length_a   1.000
_cell.length_b   1.000
_cell.length_c   1.000
_cell.angle_alpha   90.00
_cell.angle_beta   90.00
_cell.angle_gamma   90.00
#
_symmetry.space_group_name_H-M   'P 1'
#
loop_
_entity.id
_entity.type
_entity.pdbx_description
1 polymer ?
#
loop_
_entity_poly.entity_id
_entity_poly.type
_entity_poly.pdbx_seq_one_letter_code
_entity_poly.pdbx_strand_id
1 'polypeptide(L)'
;GQEDATKPFKGPFRLLILSDKDGNPDNPARGEVIGALTPPLELGTEAFEYLLDRPFRGYPKELMEARRNDPETNISGTVDVSPKFKDLVALGDRLVIMLFDPELARPVAFRILENIQFPLDFKIGAADAMPGAQLKGPFSLRILTDKNNQPFESAPGELIVRSAEALPLGSQGLSFILDQEYRR
;
A
#
# COMPACT_ATOMS: atom_id res chain seq x y z
N GLY A 1 10.72 -11.62 9.42
CA GLY A 1 10.71 -10.62 10.48
C GLY A 1 11.23 -11.20 11.77
N GLN A 2 12.23 -10.56 12.36
CA GLN A 2 12.54 -10.79 13.77
C GLN A 2 11.51 -10.05 14.58
N GLU A 3 10.38 -10.70 14.87
CA GLU A 3 9.48 -10.22 15.90
C GLU A 3 10.20 -10.29 17.25
N ASP A 4 9.91 -9.28 18.07
CA ASP A 4 10.44 -9.10 19.41
C ASP A 4 10.21 -10.39 20.25
N ALA A 5 11.25 -11.20 20.40
CA ALA A 5 11.21 -12.47 21.13
C ALA A 5 10.83 -12.33 22.62
N THR A 6 10.58 -11.11 23.06
CA THR A 6 10.20 -10.81 24.45
C THR A 6 8.69 -10.79 24.69
N LYS A 7 7.87 -10.74 23.63
CA LYS A 7 6.41 -10.80 23.79
C LYS A 7 5.93 -12.25 23.76
N PRO A 8 5.23 -12.73 24.81
CA PRO A 8 4.70 -14.08 24.82
C PRO A 8 3.64 -14.23 23.73
N PHE A 9 3.78 -15.29 22.92
CA PHE A 9 2.74 -15.70 21.99
C PHE A 9 1.46 -16.01 22.74
N LYS A 10 0.37 -15.30 22.45
CA LYS A 10 -0.95 -15.51 23.05
C LYS A 10 -1.97 -15.75 21.95
N GLY A 11 -2.56 -16.95 21.92
CA GLY A 11 -3.63 -17.30 20.99
C GLY A 11 -4.99 -16.68 21.34
N PRO A 12 -6.02 -16.98 20.56
CA PRO A 12 -6.02 -17.88 19.39
C PRO A 12 -5.37 -17.26 18.14
N PHE A 13 -4.80 -18.10 17.29
CA PHE A 13 -4.07 -17.69 16.09
C PHE A 13 -4.87 -18.01 14.82
N ARG A 14 -4.84 -17.07 13.88
CA ARG A 14 -5.27 -17.37 12.52
C ARG A 14 -4.06 -17.84 11.71
N LEU A 15 -4.12 -19.06 11.21
CA LEU A 15 -3.08 -19.61 10.37
C LEU A 15 -3.41 -19.36 8.91
N LEU A 16 -2.52 -18.68 8.24
CA LEU A 16 -2.52 -18.49 6.79
C LEU A 16 -1.39 -19.35 6.21
N ILE A 17 -1.73 -20.21 5.25
CA ILE A 17 -0.78 -21.06 4.55
C ILE A 17 -0.79 -20.62 3.10
N LEU A 18 0.39 -20.43 2.51
CA LEU A 18 0.53 -20.06 1.12
C LEU A 18 1.68 -20.83 0.46
N SER A 19 1.57 -21.07 -0.83
CA SER A 19 2.70 -21.48 -1.65
C SER A 19 3.42 -20.22 -2.12
N ASP A 20 4.68 -20.11 -1.79
CA ASP A 20 5.52 -18.99 -2.21
C ASP A 20 6.34 -19.40 -3.44
N LYS A 21 6.07 -18.76 -4.57
CA LYS A 21 6.75 -19.02 -5.85
C LYS A 21 7.79 -17.99 -6.23
N ASP A 22 7.64 -16.78 -5.67
CA ASP A 22 8.51 -15.65 -5.98
C ASP A 22 9.49 -15.30 -4.84
N GLY A 23 9.44 -16.02 -3.72
CA GLY A 23 10.29 -15.81 -2.55
C GLY A 23 9.85 -14.62 -1.69
N ASN A 24 8.59 -14.18 -1.82
CA ASN A 24 8.04 -13.07 -1.07
C ASN A 24 6.76 -13.46 -0.31
N PRO A 25 6.90 -14.11 0.85
CA PRO A 25 5.76 -14.59 1.63
C PRO A 25 4.85 -13.47 2.15
N ASP A 26 5.34 -12.24 2.24
CA ASP A 26 4.58 -11.10 2.75
C ASP A 26 3.61 -10.53 1.70
N ASN A 27 3.82 -10.83 0.44
CA ASN A 27 2.99 -10.35 -0.66
C ASN A 27 2.76 -11.43 -1.72
N PRO A 28 1.84 -12.37 -1.48
CA PRO A 28 1.57 -13.47 -2.39
C PRO A 28 1.26 -13.01 -3.83
N ALA A 29 1.86 -13.67 -4.79
CA ALA A 29 1.68 -13.39 -6.21
C ALA A 29 0.45 -14.10 -6.78
N ARG A 30 -0.08 -13.58 -7.89
CA ARG A 30 -1.21 -14.20 -8.57
C ARG A 30 -0.83 -15.60 -9.09
N GLY A 31 -1.65 -16.59 -8.73
CA GLY A 31 -1.44 -17.98 -9.12
C GLY A 31 -0.72 -18.83 -8.05
N GLU A 32 -0.32 -18.22 -6.95
CA GLU A 32 0.01 -18.96 -5.74
C GLU A 32 -1.23 -19.55 -5.12
N VAL A 33 -1.06 -20.58 -4.31
CA VAL A 33 -2.16 -21.25 -3.63
C VAL A 33 -2.19 -20.80 -2.19
N ILE A 34 -3.35 -20.40 -1.72
CA ILE A 34 -3.54 -19.87 -0.37
C ILE A 34 -4.67 -20.62 0.35
N GLY A 35 -4.49 -20.80 1.64
CA GLY A 35 -5.52 -21.31 2.53
C GLY A 35 -5.46 -20.66 3.89
N ALA A 36 -6.64 -20.45 4.48
CA ALA A 36 -6.77 -19.93 5.83
C ALA A 36 -7.55 -20.93 6.68
N LEU A 37 -6.99 -21.29 7.83
CA LEU A 37 -7.69 -22.17 8.78
C LEU A 37 -8.73 -21.40 9.58
N THR A 38 -9.94 -21.92 9.57
CA THR A 38 -11.06 -21.50 10.42
C THR A 38 -11.68 -22.74 11.10
N PRO A 39 -11.89 -22.74 12.39
CA PRO A 39 -11.68 -21.66 13.38
C PRO A 39 -10.19 -21.36 13.65
N PRO A 40 -9.88 -20.25 14.34
CA PRO A 40 -8.52 -19.97 14.81
C PRO A 40 -7.97 -21.13 15.67
N LEU A 41 -6.65 -21.31 15.62
CA LEU A 41 -5.95 -22.37 16.34
C LEU A 41 -5.49 -21.89 17.71
N GLU A 42 -5.58 -22.76 18.70
CA GLU A 42 -4.97 -22.54 20.01
C GLU A 42 -3.49 -22.95 20.00
N LEU A 43 -2.72 -22.34 20.89
CA LEU A 43 -1.33 -22.75 21.08
C LEU A 43 -1.27 -24.21 21.55
N GLY A 44 -0.43 -25.03 20.93
CA GLY A 44 -0.33 -26.46 21.21
C GLY A 44 -1.25 -27.34 20.38
N THR A 45 -1.99 -26.79 19.41
CA THR A 45 -2.71 -27.59 18.42
C THR A 45 -1.73 -28.43 17.62
N GLU A 46 -1.87 -29.76 17.69
CA GLU A 46 -1.05 -30.72 16.96
C GLU A 46 -1.87 -31.41 15.87
N ALA A 47 -1.18 -31.85 14.82
CA ALA A 47 -1.71 -32.73 13.78
C ALA A 47 -3.00 -32.23 13.10
N PHE A 48 -2.91 -31.16 12.33
CA PHE A 48 -3.96 -30.76 11.42
C PHE A 48 -3.55 -30.97 9.96
N GLU A 49 -4.51 -31.36 9.14
CA GLU A 49 -4.35 -31.47 7.69
C GLU A 49 -5.10 -30.31 7.02
N TYR A 50 -4.47 -29.69 6.02
CA TYR A 50 -5.09 -28.64 5.26
C TYR A 50 -4.76 -28.77 3.76
N LEU A 51 -5.79 -28.76 2.95
CA LEU A 51 -5.63 -28.81 1.49
C LEU A 51 -5.56 -27.39 0.92
N LEU A 52 -4.44 -27.06 0.28
CA LEU A 52 -4.30 -25.82 -0.48
C LEU A 52 -4.89 -26.01 -1.88
N ASP A 53 -6.15 -25.64 -2.05
CA ASP A 53 -6.92 -25.85 -3.28
C ASP A 53 -7.36 -24.54 -3.97
N ARG A 54 -7.06 -23.40 -3.37
CA ARG A 54 -7.53 -22.11 -3.85
C ARG A 54 -6.40 -21.28 -4.43
N PRO A 55 -6.43 -20.96 -5.75
CA PRO A 55 -5.49 -20.01 -6.30
C PRO A 55 -5.69 -18.63 -5.66
N PHE A 56 -4.60 -17.99 -5.30
CA PHE A 56 -4.63 -16.64 -4.77
C PHE A 56 -5.15 -15.66 -5.83
N ARG A 57 -6.24 -14.99 -5.54
CA ARG A 57 -6.88 -13.99 -6.41
C ARG A 57 -6.78 -12.58 -5.88
N GLY A 58 -6.15 -12.41 -4.73
CA GLY A 58 -6.06 -11.19 -3.93
C GLY A 58 -6.44 -11.46 -2.47
N TYR A 59 -6.02 -10.62 -1.58
CA TYR A 59 -6.41 -10.73 -0.17
C TYR A 59 -7.90 -10.41 0.01
N PRO A 60 -8.56 -11.02 1.00
CA PRO A 60 -9.88 -10.59 1.41
C PRO A 60 -9.91 -9.10 1.71
N LYS A 61 -11.00 -8.44 1.34
CA LYS A 61 -11.15 -6.98 1.50
C LYS A 61 -10.92 -6.55 2.96
N GLU A 62 -11.42 -7.32 3.90
CA GLU A 62 -11.30 -7.06 5.35
C GLU A 62 -9.84 -7.10 5.82
N LEU A 63 -9.05 -8.02 5.27
CA LEU A 63 -7.62 -8.10 5.58
C LEU A 63 -6.84 -6.93 4.99
N MET A 64 -7.18 -6.54 3.75
CA MET A 64 -6.57 -5.38 3.11
C MET A 64 -6.93 -4.08 3.84
N GLU A 65 -8.16 -3.96 4.32
CA GLU A 65 -8.58 -2.83 5.16
C GLU A 65 -7.86 -2.82 6.51
N ALA A 66 -7.69 -3.98 7.15
CA ALA A 66 -6.92 -4.08 8.39
C ALA A 66 -5.46 -3.65 8.20
N ARG A 67 -4.81 -4.12 7.12
CA ARG A 67 -3.44 -3.67 6.76
C ARG A 67 -3.37 -2.18 6.48
N ARG A 68 -4.37 -1.61 5.79
CA ARG A 68 -4.43 -0.15 5.55
C ARG A 68 -4.65 0.66 6.82
N ASN A 69 -5.21 0.08 7.85
CA ASN A 69 -5.44 0.74 9.12
C ASN A 69 -4.32 0.52 10.14
N ASP A 70 -3.35 -0.32 9.84
CA ASP A 70 -2.18 -0.52 10.67
C ASP A 70 -1.21 0.67 10.52
N PRO A 71 -1.05 1.50 11.57
CA PRO A 71 -0.24 2.70 11.50
C PRO A 71 1.26 2.42 11.32
N GLU A 72 1.74 1.25 11.71
CA GLU A 72 3.17 0.91 11.65
C GLU A 72 3.61 0.53 10.24
N THR A 73 2.68 0.06 9.41
CA THR A 73 2.97 -0.42 8.04
C THR A 73 2.54 0.54 6.95
N ASN A 74 2.09 1.74 7.32
CA ASN A 74 1.60 2.75 6.38
C ASN A 74 2.27 4.10 6.58
N ILE A 75 2.29 4.88 5.52
CA ILE A 75 2.55 6.31 5.51
C ILE A 75 1.21 7.01 5.30
N SER A 76 0.87 7.99 6.13
CA SER A 76 -0.42 8.65 6.09
C SER A 76 -0.33 10.16 6.28
N GLY A 77 -1.33 10.86 5.76
CA GLY A 77 -1.42 12.30 5.84
C GLY A 77 -2.60 12.84 5.06
N THR A 78 -2.57 14.14 4.84
CA THR A 78 -3.52 14.89 4.02
C THR A 78 -2.85 15.43 2.77
N VAL A 79 -3.59 15.51 1.69
CA VAL A 79 -3.18 16.22 0.48
C VAL A 79 -4.23 17.25 0.11
N ASP A 80 -3.80 18.43 -0.25
CA ASP A 80 -4.65 19.53 -0.74
C ASP A 80 -4.09 20.08 -2.06
N VAL A 81 -4.84 20.92 -2.72
CA VAL A 81 -4.45 21.59 -3.96
C VAL A 81 -4.18 23.07 -3.67
N SER A 82 -3.06 23.56 -4.15
CA SER A 82 -2.76 25.00 -4.11
C SER A 82 -3.93 25.79 -4.72
N PRO A 83 -4.36 26.91 -4.11
CA PRO A 83 -5.43 27.76 -4.66
C PRO A 83 -5.23 28.14 -6.13
N LYS A 84 -3.98 28.28 -6.55
CA LYS A 84 -3.61 28.61 -7.93
C LYS A 84 -4.03 27.54 -8.96
N PHE A 85 -4.16 26.29 -8.52
CA PHE A 85 -4.39 25.14 -9.39
C PHE A 85 -5.73 24.43 -9.15
N LYS A 86 -6.60 25.01 -8.33
CA LYS A 86 -7.91 24.40 -8.04
C LYS A 86 -8.74 24.14 -9.28
N ASP A 87 -8.69 25.05 -10.25
CA ASP A 87 -9.45 24.94 -11.51
C ASP A 87 -8.88 23.86 -12.45
N LEU A 88 -7.69 23.35 -12.18
CA LEU A 88 -7.09 22.26 -12.95
C LEU A 88 -7.61 20.87 -12.48
N VAL A 89 -8.25 20.77 -11.34
CA VAL A 89 -8.80 19.52 -10.85
C VAL A 89 -10.25 19.42 -11.24
N ALA A 90 -10.59 18.43 -12.05
CA ALA A 90 -11.94 18.18 -12.50
C ALA A 90 -12.64 17.10 -11.66
N LEU A 91 -13.97 17.14 -11.63
CA LEU A 91 -14.77 16.06 -11.10
C LEU A 91 -14.54 14.81 -11.95
N GLY A 92 -14.05 13.74 -11.31
CA GLY A 92 -13.70 12.49 -11.99
C GLY A 92 -12.21 12.29 -12.22
N ASP A 93 -11.37 13.29 -11.96
CA ASP A 93 -9.92 13.08 -11.88
C ASP A 93 -9.61 12.06 -10.79
N ARG A 94 -8.54 11.31 -10.98
CA ARG A 94 -8.03 10.35 -9.99
C ARG A 94 -6.79 10.93 -9.32
N LEU A 95 -6.50 10.45 -8.13
CA LEU A 95 -5.24 10.70 -7.45
C LEU A 95 -4.44 9.41 -7.40
N VAL A 96 -3.20 9.48 -7.81
CA VAL A 96 -2.25 8.38 -7.73
C VAL A 96 -1.21 8.70 -6.67
N ILE A 97 -1.04 7.79 -5.74
CA ILE A 97 -0.05 7.87 -4.67
C ILE A 97 0.93 6.73 -4.86
N MET A 98 2.22 7.03 -4.86
CA MET A 98 3.28 6.05 -5.11
C MET A 98 4.39 6.17 -4.08
N LEU A 99 4.88 5.03 -3.61
CA LEU A 99 6.15 4.92 -2.89
C LEU A 99 7.22 4.45 -3.85
N PHE A 100 8.34 5.12 -3.85
CA PHE A 100 9.53 4.76 -4.60
C PHE A 100 10.63 4.32 -3.65
N ASP A 101 11.25 3.22 -3.96
CA ASP A 101 12.51 2.84 -3.36
C ASP A 101 13.60 3.75 -3.96
N PRO A 102 14.32 4.54 -3.13
CA PRO A 102 15.35 5.45 -3.63
C PRO A 102 16.49 4.75 -4.36
N GLU A 103 16.81 3.51 -3.99
CA GLU A 103 17.90 2.73 -4.59
C GLU A 103 17.49 2.15 -5.95
N LEU A 104 16.25 1.73 -6.08
CA LEU A 104 15.74 1.07 -7.28
C LEU A 104 15.16 2.05 -8.31
N ALA A 105 14.90 3.29 -7.91
CA ALA A 105 14.26 4.34 -8.72
C ALA A 105 12.94 3.90 -9.38
N ARG A 106 12.26 2.91 -8.78
CA ARG A 106 10.99 2.34 -9.26
C ARG A 106 9.93 2.39 -8.17
N PRO A 107 8.66 2.45 -8.52
CA PRO A 107 7.59 2.34 -7.54
C PRO A 107 7.60 0.94 -6.92
N VAL A 108 7.41 0.89 -5.60
CA VAL A 108 7.29 -0.37 -4.82
C VAL A 108 5.90 -0.53 -4.21
N ALA A 109 5.14 0.54 -4.12
CA ALA A 109 3.73 0.53 -3.79
C ALA A 109 3.02 1.64 -4.56
N PHE A 110 1.76 1.41 -4.93
CA PHE A 110 0.91 2.45 -5.51
C PHE A 110 -0.54 2.27 -5.13
N ARG A 111 -1.24 3.39 -5.05
CA ARG A 111 -2.67 3.43 -4.77
C ARG A 111 -3.34 4.48 -5.65
N ILE A 112 -4.49 4.13 -6.20
CA ILE A 112 -5.35 5.03 -6.96
C ILE A 112 -6.57 5.35 -6.10
N LEU A 113 -6.90 6.62 -6.00
CA LEU A 113 -8.10 7.13 -5.36
C LEU A 113 -8.98 7.78 -6.41
N GLU A 114 -10.23 7.36 -6.46
CA GLU A 114 -11.26 7.90 -7.35
C GLU A 114 -12.20 8.84 -6.60
N ASN A 115 -12.95 9.66 -7.34
CA ASN A 115 -13.92 10.62 -6.77
C ASN A 115 -13.30 11.52 -5.69
N ILE A 116 -12.13 12.07 -6.01
CA ILE A 116 -11.32 12.88 -5.08
C ILE A 116 -12.01 14.20 -4.74
N GLN A 117 -11.94 14.55 -3.46
CA GLN A 117 -12.35 15.87 -2.94
C GLN A 117 -11.25 16.35 -1.99
N PHE A 118 -10.77 17.55 -2.21
CA PHE A 118 -9.71 18.15 -1.41
C PHE A 118 -10.25 19.05 -0.28
N PRO A 119 -9.61 19.09 0.91
CA PRO A 119 -8.46 18.26 1.31
C PRO A 119 -8.84 16.77 1.46
N LEU A 120 -7.92 15.88 1.11
CA LEU A 120 -8.12 14.44 1.08
C LEU A 120 -7.13 13.72 1.99
N ASP A 121 -7.64 12.86 2.88
CA ASP A 121 -6.82 11.97 3.68
C ASP A 121 -6.33 10.78 2.85
N PHE A 122 -5.07 10.42 3.01
CA PHE A 122 -4.50 9.27 2.35
C PHE A 122 -3.74 8.35 3.29
N LYS A 123 -3.65 7.09 2.89
CA LYS A 123 -2.77 6.06 3.47
C LYS A 123 -2.19 5.24 2.34
N ILE A 124 -0.91 4.92 2.41
CA ILE A 124 -0.23 4.02 1.47
C ILE A 124 0.81 3.18 2.22
N GLY A 125 0.91 1.91 1.89
CA GLY A 125 1.86 1.03 2.57
C GLY A 125 1.73 -0.43 2.16
N ALA A 126 1.86 -1.34 3.12
CA ALA A 126 1.91 -2.78 2.90
C ALA A 126 0.73 -3.35 2.10
N ALA A 127 -0.46 -2.75 2.25
CA ALA A 127 -1.64 -3.16 1.50
C ALA A 127 -1.62 -2.76 0.01
N ASP A 128 -0.75 -1.86 -0.37
CA ASP A 128 -0.66 -1.27 -1.70
C ASP A 128 0.67 -1.65 -2.39
N ALA A 129 1.44 -2.58 -1.78
CA ALA A 129 2.71 -3.06 -2.31
C ALA A 129 2.53 -3.72 -3.68
N MET A 130 3.46 -3.43 -4.59
CA MET A 130 3.50 -4.10 -5.88
C MET A 130 3.90 -5.57 -5.71
N PRO A 131 3.41 -6.47 -6.58
CA PRO A 131 3.82 -7.87 -6.54
C PRO A 131 5.35 -8.03 -6.53
N GLY A 132 5.87 -8.82 -5.59
CA GLY A 132 7.31 -9.03 -5.42
C GLY A 132 8.09 -7.86 -4.81
N ALA A 133 7.43 -6.79 -4.40
CA ALA A 133 8.09 -5.67 -3.75
C ALA A 133 8.19 -5.87 -2.23
N GLN A 134 9.38 -5.68 -1.68
CA GLN A 134 9.60 -5.63 -0.24
C GLN A 134 9.63 -4.17 0.22
N LEU A 135 8.75 -3.81 1.15
CA LEU A 135 8.71 -2.47 1.70
C LEU A 135 9.67 -2.36 2.90
N LYS A 136 10.94 -2.10 2.62
CA LYS A 136 11.96 -1.95 3.68
C LYS A 136 12.24 -0.49 4.06
N GLY A 137 11.84 0.49 3.22
CA GLY A 137 12.01 1.92 3.45
C GLY A 137 13.44 2.40 3.79
N PRO A 138 13.66 3.70 3.96
CA PRO A 138 12.68 4.77 3.76
C PRO A 138 12.35 4.99 2.28
N PHE A 139 11.21 5.63 1.99
CA PHE A 139 10.66 5.77 0.64
C PHE A 139 10.52 7.23 0.23
N SER A 140 10.69 7.53 -1.06
CA SER A 140 10.20 8.78 -1.63
C SER A 140 8.71 8.63 -1.95
N LEU A 141 7.89 9.56 -1.45
CA LEU A 141 6.47 9.63 -1.75
C LEU A 141 6.24 10.57 -2.93
N ARG A 142 5.43 10.12 -3.89
CA ARG A 142 4.92 10.94 -4.97
C ARG A 142 3.40 10.88 -5.01
N ILE A 143 2.76 12.02 -5.11
CA ILE A 143 1.31 12.16 -5.27
C ILE A 143 1.07 12.97 -6.54
N LEU A 144 0.19 12.48 -7.41
CA LEU A 144 -0.17 13.19 -8.65
C LEU A 144 -1.66 13.01 -8.98
N THR A 145 -2.24 14.00 -9.66
CA THR A 145 -3.51 13.81 -10.34
C THR A 145 -3.29 13.00 -11.61
N ASP A 146 -4.20 12.11 -11.95
CA ASP A 146 -4.15 11.29 -13.15
C ASP A 146 -5.36 11.60 -14.02
N LYS A 147 -5.11 12.27 -15.12
CA LYS A 147 -6.12 12.72 -16.08
C LYS A 147 -6.24 11.80 -17.29
N ASN A 148 -5.18 11.07 -17.59
CA ASN A 148 -5.10 10.21 -18.77
C ASN A 148 -5.44 8.75 -18.48
N ASN A 149 -5.73 8.40 -17.23
CA ASN A 149 -5.93 7.03 -16.75
C ASN A 149 -4.71 6.12 -16.90
N GLN A 150 -3.50 6.73 -16.90
CA GLN A 150 -2.23 6.02 -17.00
C GLN A 150 -1.33 6.39 -15.81
N PRO A 151 -1.47 5.71 -14.68
CA PRO A 151 -0.90 6.14 -13.39
C PRO A 151 0.63 6.25 -13.36
N PHE A 152 1.31 5.63 -14.33
CA PHE A 152 2.77 5.65 -14.44
C PHE A 152 3.28 6.62 -15.54
N GLU A 153 2.39 7.25 -16.29
CA GLU A 153 2.70 8.19 -17.36
C GLU A 153 2.07 9.54 -17.06
N SER A 154 2.90 10.48 -16.65
CA SER A 154 2.42 11.83 -16.37
C SER A 154 2.08 12.59 -17.65
N ALA A 155 0.93 13.26 -17.67
CA ALA A 155 0.44 14.06 -18.76
C ALA A 155 0.46 15.57 -18.44
N PRO A 156 0.54 16.45 -19.45
CA PRO A 156 0.44 17.90 -19.24
C PRO A 156 -0.87 18.26 -18.54
N GLY A 157 -0.79 19.19 -17.58
CA GLY A 157 -1.93 19.64 -16.77
C GLY A 157 -2.22 18.77 -15.56
N GLU A 158 -1.48 17.70 -15.35
CA GLU A 158 -1.50 16.97 -14.08
C GLU A 158 -0.73 17.72 -13.01
N LEU A 159 -1.22 17.65 -11.79
CA LEU A 159 -0.56 18.23 -10.63
C LEU A 159 0.26 17.17 -9.91
N ILE A 160 1.42 17.56 -9.40
CA ILE A 160 2.34 16.67 -8.73
C ILE A 160 2.93 17.30 -7.47
N VAL A 161 3.14 16.48 -6.46
CA VAL A 161 3.97 16.78 -5.29
C VAL A 161 4.84 15.58 -4.94
N ARG A 162 6.00 15.83 -4.38
CA ARG A 162 6.94 14.80 -3.89
C ARG A 162 7.34 15.11 -2.47
N SER A 163 7.60 14.08 -1.68
CA SER A 163 8.22 14.30 -0.37
C SER A 163 9.61 14.91 -0.53
N ALA A 164 9.92 15.90 0.29
CA ALA A 164 11.25 16.52 0.32
C ALA A 164 12.32 15.55 0.84
N GLU A 165 11.92 14.69 1.77
CA GLU A 165 12.77 13.69 2.40
C GLU A 165 12.18 12.30 2.20
N ALA A 166 13.03 11.29 2.40
CA ALA A 166 12.58 9.92 2.42
C ALA A 166 11.84 9.59 3.72
N LEU A 167 10.71 8.91 3.60
CA LEU A 167 9.75 8.64 4.68
C LEU A 167 9.82 7.17 5.07
N PRO A 168 10.06 6.83 6.35
CA PRO A 168 9.91 5.46 6.83
C PRO A 168 8.43 5.07 6.91
N LEU A 169 8.14 3.77 6.88
CA LEU A 169 6.82 3.26 7.28
C LEU A 169 6.51 3.73 8.72
N GLY A 170 5.24 3.95 9.00
CA GLY A 170 4.81 4.52 10.27
C GLY A 170 4.76 6.05 10.29
N SER A 171 5.24 6.74 9.25
CA SER A 171 5.12 8.21 9.14
C SER A 171 3.66 8.62 9.06
N GLN A 172 3.22 9.49 9.97
CA GLN A 172 1.83 9.91 10.09
C GLN A 172 1.70 11.44 10.18
N GLY A 173 0.48 11.93 9.92
CA GLY A 173 0.16 13.36 10.03
C GLY A 173 0.88 14.24 9.03
N LEU A 174 1.31 13.69 7.91
CA LEU A 174 1.97 14.43 6.85
C LEU A 174 0.99 15.35 6.13
N SER A 175 1.50 16.47 5.60
CA SER A 175 0.70 17.41 4.81
C SER A 175 1.40 17.70 3.49
N PHE A 176 0.68 17.52 2.40
CA PHE A 176 1.17 17.77 1.05
C PHE A 176 0.25 18.73 0.32
N ILE A 177 0.84 19.57 -0.52
CA ILE A 177 0.10 20.50 -1.38
C ILE A 177 0.51 20.25 -2.82
N LEU A 178 -0.45 19.92 -3.67
CA LEU A 178 -0.27 19.84 -5.11
C LEU A 178 -0.08 21.27 -5.66
N ASP A 179 1.16 21.67 -5.83
CA ASP A 179 1.57 23.03 -6.18
C ASP A 179 2.41 23.12 -7.48
N GLN A 180 2.64 22.00 -8.11
CA GLN A 180 3.40 21.92 -9.36
C GLN A 180 2.56 21.25 -10.44
N GLU A 181 2.48 21.92 -11.59
CA GLU A 181 1.91 21.35 -12.80
C GLU A 181 3.00 20.60 -13.57
N TYR A 182 2.70 19.36 -13.98
CA TYR A 182 3.58 18.62 -14.85
C TYR A 182 3.60 19.28 -16.24
N ARG A 183 4.77 19.72 -16.63
CA ARG A 183 5.05 20.28 -17.96
C ARG A 183 6.12 19.43 -18.62
N ARG A 184 5.84 19.03 -19.84
CA ARG A 184 6.86 18.35 -20.66
C ARG A 184 7.99 19.30 -21.01
#